data_ad943043613389cb421e69313506932c
#
_entry.id   ad943043613389cb421e69313506932c
#
_cell.length_a   1.000
_cell.length_b   1.000
_cell.length_c   1.000
_cell.angle_alpha   90.00
_cell.angle_beta   90.00
_cell.angle_gamma   90.00
#
_symmetry.space_group_name_H-M   'P 1'
#
loop_
_entity.id
_entity.type
_entity.pdbx_description
1 polymer ?
#
loop_
_entity_poly.entity_id
_entity_poly.type
_entity_poly.pdbx_seq_one_letter_code
_entity_poly.pdbx_strand_id
1 'polypeptide(L)'
;MLEGKVRRVSLLIFVLLLSACSQTQPQVSKVLNKKEKVTSIPTSIPTPTVLEVKEPKEQICLTKLSLSSKQSVIQEENWVPLKVEDEIEWNAKELLGHKYVWGATGPVNYDCSGFTRKIFADVGIHLPRVSRDQATKGQLVSFNELRKGDLVFFATKRRYPNRVTHVGIYLGDGNFIHASSGVKKIVIFNFNQKEYYKKHFLWGRRVIRDNSHVASAI
;
A
#
# COMPACT_ATOMS: atom_id res chain seq x y z
N MET A 1 -28.87 -5.81 67.70
CA MET A 1 -29.18 -7.26 67.75
C MET A 1 -28.68 -7.87 66.48
N LEU A 2 -27.59 -8.50 66.64
CA LEU A 2 -27.21 -9.90 66.40
C LEU A 2 -26.78 -10.11 64.96
N GLU A 3 -25.51 -10.21 64.77
CA GLU A 3 -24.66 -11.42 64.64
C GLU A 3 -24.72 -11.98 63.23
N GLY A 4 -23.69 -12.01 62.43
CA GLY A 4 -22.41 -12.69 62.69
C GLY A 4 -22.42 -14.07 62.07
N LYS A 5 -21.73 -14.30 60.99
CA LYS A 5 -21.08 -15.62 60.74
C LYS A 5 -19.98 -15.53 59.68
N VAL A 6 -18.79 -15.45 60.22
CA VAL A 6 -17.52 -15.87 59.63
C VAL A 6 -17.53 -17.40 59.50
N ARG A 7 -17.18 -17.95 58.37
CA ARG A 7 -16.67 -19.34 58.21
C ARG A 7 -15.61 -19.32 57.12
N ARG A 8 -14.39 -19.28 57.57
CA ARG A 8 -13.39 -20.35 57.77
C ARG A 8 -13.11 -21.11 56.49
N VAL A 9 -12.02 -20.74 55.85
CA VAL A 9 -10.74 -21.46 55.75
C VAL A 9 -10.92 -22.96 55.54
N SER A 10 -10.59 -23.43 54.37
CA SER A 10 -10.07 -24.78 54.17
C SER A 10 -8.83 -24.72 53.29
N LEU A 11 -7.75 -24.64 53.98
CA LEU A 11 -6.39 -24.97 53.54
C LEU A 11 -6.25 -26.49 53.73
N LEU A 12 -5.77 -27.21 52.72
CA LEU A 12 -5.19 -28.55 52.73
C LEU A 12 -5.45 -29.13 51.30
N ILE A 13 -4.55 -29.59 50.52
CA ILE A 13 -3.30 -30.32 50.75
C ILE A 13 -2.49 -30.28 49.45
N PHE A 14 -1.31 -29.90 49.64
CA PHE A 14 -0.16 -30.12 48.81
C PHE A 14 0.13 -31.61 48.73
N VAL A 15 0.16 -32.17 47.55
CA VAL A 15 0.93 -33.41 47.29
C VAL A 15 1.69 -33.28 46.02
N LEU A 16 2.98 -33.25 46.20
CA LEU A 16 4.04 -33.45 45.22
C LEU A 16 3.87 -34.74 44.42
N LEU A 17 3.90 -34.62 43.11
CA LEU A 17 4.45 -35.69 42.26
C LEU A 17 5.48 -35.07 41.32
N LEU A 18 6.70 -35.14 41.76
CA LEU A 18 7.88 -35.12 40.86
C LEU A 18 7.89 -36.44 40.12
N SER A 19 7.79 -36.40 38.81
CA SER A 19 8.20 -37.56 38.00
C SER A 19 8.62 -37.12 36.62
N ALA A 20 9.91 -37.31 36.41
CA ALA A 20 10.61 -37.66 35.19
C ALA A 20 10.53 -36.67 34.00
N CYS A 21 11.55 -35.87 33.98
CA CYS A 21 12.29 -35.45 32.80
C CYS A 21 12.35 -36.55 31.72
N SER A 22 11.79 -36.30 30.55
CA SER A 22 12.25 -36.93 29.34
C SER A 22 12.43 -35.86 28.28
N GLN A 23 13.68 -35.44 28.16
CA GLN A 23 14.15 -34.61 27.05
C GLN A 23 14.12 -35.44 25.77
N THR A 24 13.22 -35.13 24.88
CA THR A 24 13.33 -35.58 23.50
C THR A 24 13.77 -34.41 22.66
N GLN A 25 15.06 -34.29 22.46
CA GLN A 25 15.64 -33.44 21.42
C GLN A 25 15.29 -34.02 20.06
N PRO A 26 14.81 -33.24 19.09
CA PRO A 26 14.74 -33.69 17.71
C PRO A 26 16.18 -33.74 17.17
N GLN A 27 16.58 -34.93 16.79
CA GLN A 27 17.79 -35.25 16.04
C GLN A 27 17.81 -34.44 14.75
N VAL A 28 18.83 -33.60 14.62
CA VAL A 28 19.24 -32.98 13.36
C VAL A 28 19.81 -34.10 12.48
N SER A 29 18.99 -34.65 11.61
CA SER A 29 19.46 -35.56 10.58
C SER A 29 20.28 -34.78 9.57
N LYS A 30 21.56 -35.17 9.54
CA LYS A 30 22.56 -34.86 8.51
C LYS A 30 21.98 -35.22 7.13
N VAL A 31 21.61 -34.20 6.33
CA VAL A 31 21.43 -34.39 4.89
C VAL A 31 22.81 -34.28 4.26
N LEU A 32 23.24 -35.42 3.76
CA LEU A 32 24.51 -35.63 3.05
C LEU A 32 24.66 -34.71 1.84
N ASN A 33 25.80 -34.09 1.78
CA ASN A 33 26.42 -33.47 0.63
C ASN A 33 26.33 -34.36 -0.62
N LYS A 34 25.41 -34.07 -1.52
CA LYS A 34 25.47 -34.58 -2.89
C LYS A 34 26.15 -33.50 -3.74
N LYS A 35 27.45 -33.70 -3.95
CA LYS A 35 28.22 -32.97 -4.98
C LYS A 35 27.55 -33.24 -6.33
N GLU A 36 26.81 -32.30 -6.83
CA GLU A 36 26.47 -32.29 -8.25
C GLU A 36 27.62 -31.63 -9.04
N LYS A 37 28.07 -32.46 -9.94
CA LYS A 37 29.15 -32.23 -10.89
C LYS A 37 28.76 -31.04 -11.79
N VAL A 38 29.51 -29.95 -11.66
CA VAL A 38 29.38 -28.78 -12.57
C VAL A 38 29.86 -29.25 -13.94
N THR A 39 28.94 -29.49 -14.82
CA THR A 39 29.22 -29.70 -16.25
C THR A 39 29.33 -28.32 -16.87
N SER A 40 30.52 -28.06 -17.40
CA SER A 40 30.89 -26.84 -18.13
C SER A 40 29.89 -26.51 -19.24
N ILE A 41 29.28 -25.35 -19.17
CA ILE A 41 28.49 -24.75 -20.25
C ILE A 41 29.47 -24.21 -21.30
N PRO A 42 29.36 -24.59 -22.59
CA PRO A 42 30.22 -24.01 -23.61
C PRO A 42 29.79 -22.56 -23.89
N THR A 43 30.74 -21.66 -23.67
CA THR A 43 30.67 -20.25 -24.08
C THR A 43 30.76 -20.16 -25.60
N SER A 44 29.64 -19.94 -26.26
CA SER A 44 29.62 -19.39 -27.63
C SER A 44 28.39 -18.49 -27.76
N ILE A 45 28.61 -17.21 -27.53
CA ILE A 45 27.68 -16.14 -27.86
C ILE A 45 27.84 -15.88 -29.36
N PRO A 46 26.84 -16.07 -30.21
CA PRO A 46 26.92 -15.63 -31.58
C PRO A 46 26.82 -14.11 -31.64
N THR A 47 27.81 -13.49 -32.22
CA THR A 47 27.84 -12.07 -32.60
C THR A 47 26.64 -11.74 -33.47
N PRO A 48 25.86 -10.67 -33.16
CA PRO A 48 24.78 -10.26 -34.04
C PRO A 48 25.37 -9.70 -35.32
N THR A 49 25.06 -10.35 -36.41
CA THR A 49 25.33 -9.88 -37.79
C THR A 49 24.57 -8.57 -38.01
N VAL A 50 25.34 -7.51 -38.24
CA VAL A 50 24.82 -6.21 -38.67
C VAL A 50 24.16 -6.41 -40.04
N LEU A 51 22.84 -6.39 -40.07
CA LEU A 51 22.10 -6.28 -41.33
C LEU A 51 22.18 -4.83 -41.79
N GLU A 52 22.96 -4.63 -42.85
CA GLU A 52 23.06 -3.39 -43.60
C GLU A 52 21.70 -3.04 -44.22
N VAL A 53 21.00 -2.08 -43.59
CA VAL A 53 19.74 -1.53 -44.11
C VAL A 53 20.12 -0.56 -45.24
N LYS A 54 19.95 -1.00 -46.49
CA LYS A 54 20.02 -0.12 -47.65
C LYS A 54 18.86 0.86 -47.58
N GLU A 55 19.18 2.13 -47.45
CA GLU A 55 18.22 3.23 -47.60
C GLU A 55 17.70 3.27 -49.05
N PRO A 56 16.39 3.32 -49.27
CA PRO A 56 15.87 3.67 -50.59
C PRO A 56 16.02 5.17 -50.79
N LYS A 57 16.79 5.56 -51.80
CA LYS A 57 16.83 6.92 -52.33
C LYS A 57 15.48 7.25 -52.93
N GLU A 58 14.61 7.86 -52.20
CA GLU A 58 13.41 8.48 -52.72
C GLU A 58 13.75 9.86 -53.29
N GLN A 59 13.59 9.91 -54.60
CA GLN A 59 13.78 11.08 -55.45
C GLN A 59 12.60 12.04 -55.18
N ILE A 60 12.85 13.12 -54.44
CA ILE A 60 11.83 14.13 -54.15
C ILE A 60 11.56 14.91 -55.45
N CYS A 61 10.44 14.61 -56.09
CA CYS A 61 9.86 15.39 -57.14
C CYS A 61 9.27 16.69 -56.57
N LEU A 62 9.94 17.81 -56.76
CA LEU A 62 9.47 19.15 -56.39
C LEU A 62 8.29 19.55 -57.27
N THR A 63 7.08 19.18 -56.89
CA THR A 63 5.87 19.83 -57.42
C THR A 63 5.52 20.98 -56.48
N LYS A 64 5.65 22.20 -57.00
CA LYS A 64 5.14 23.43 -56.35
C LYS A 64 3.64 23.29 -56.13
N LEU A 65 3.23 22.98 -54.93
CA LEU A 65 1.86 23.12 -54.47
C LEU A 65 1.77 24.45 -53.70
N SER A 66 0.98 25.34 -54.26
CA SER A 66 0.54 26.61 -53.73
C SER A 66 0.11 26.44 -52.25
N LEU A 67 0.82 27.08 -51.32
CA LEU A 67 0.41 27.20 -49.90
C LEU A 67 -0.80 28.13 -49.83
N SER A 68 -2.01 27.54 -49.90
CA SER A 68 -3.18 28.19 -49.35
C SER A 68 -3.07 28.11 -47.83
N SER A 69 -2.89 29.25 -47.19
CA SER A 69 -2.81 29.43 -45.74
C SER A 69 -4.15 29.04 -45.06
N LYS A 70 -4.35 27.78 -44.79
CA LYS A 70 -5.22 27.35 -43.70
C LYS A 70 -4.35 27.21 -42.45
N GLN A 71 -4.22 28.30 -41.75
CA GLN A 71 -3.75 28.36 -40.40
C GLN A 71 -4.73 27.52 -39.56
N SER A 72 -4.41 26.23 -39.40
CA SER A 72 -5.07 25.40 -38.42
C SER A 72 -4.76 26.04 -37.09
N VAL A 73 -5.76 26.71 -36.50
CA VAL A 73 -5.76 27.14 -35.10
C VAL A 73 -5.54 25.89 -34.29
N ILE A 74 -4.31 25.66 -33.86
CA ILE A 74 -3.99 24.75 -32.79
C ILE A 74 -4.65 25.43 -31.59
N GLN A 75 -5.86 25.00 -31.24
CA GLN A 75 -6.44 25.33 -29.96
C GLN A 75 -5.43 24.83 -28.93
N GLU A 76 -4.77 25.72 -28.23
CA GLU A 76 -4.08 25.39 -26.98
C GLU A 76 -5.14 24.77 -26.10
N GLU A 77 -5.16 23.43 -26.07
CA GLU A 77 -5.97 22.70 -25.09
C GLU A 77 -5.52 23.24 -23.73
N ASN A 78 -6.47 23.85 -23.05
CA ASN A 78 -6.25 24.48 -21.74
C ASN A 78 -5.90 23.35 -20.75
N TRP A 79 -4.61 22.99 -20.70
CA TRP A 79 -4.09 21.95 -19.82
C TRP A 79 -4.27 22.40 -18.38
N VAL A 80 -5.30 21.91 -17.73
CA VAL A 80 -5.50 22.07 -16.28
C VAL A 80 -4.77 20.93 -15.59
N PRO A 81 -3.72 21.21 -14.81
CA PRO A 81 -3.05 20.16 -14.05
C PRO A 81 -4.05 19.45 -13.14
N LEU A 82 -4.02 18.12 -13.13
CA LEU A 82 -4.82 17.35 -12.19
C LEU A 82 -4.44 17.75 -10.76
N LYS A 83 -5.45 17.86 -9.91
CA LYS A 83 -5.18 18.04 -8.48
C LYS A 83 -4.49 16.80 -7.92
N VAL A 84 -3.60 16.97 -6.97
CA VAL A 84 -2.82 15.88 -6.36
C VAL A 84 -3.73 14.77 -5.81
N GLU A 85 -4.88 15.13 -5.23
CA GLU A 85 -5.86 14.18 -4.73
C GLU A 85 -6.53 13.34 -5.84
N ASP A 86 -6.67 13.89 -7.06
CA ASP A 86 -7.20 13.17 -8.21
C ASP A 86 -6.14 12.20 -8.78
N GLU A 87 -4.88 12.61 -8.79
CA GLU A 87 -3.76 11.76 -9.18
C GLU A 87 -3.56 10.59 -8.19
N ILE A 88 -3.67 10.86 -6.89
CA ILE A 88 -3.66 9.82 -5.84
C ILE A 88 -4.78 8.80 -6.07
N GLU A 89 -6.01 9.27 -6.33
CA GLU A 89 -7.14 8.39 -6.60
C GLU A 89 -6.89 7.54 -7.85
N TRP A 90 -6.43 8.15 -8.93
CA TRP A 90 -6.12 7.46 -10.19
C TRP A 90 -5.07 6.37 -9.97
N ASN A 91 -3.91 6.71 -9.44
CA ASN A 91 -2.82 5.77 -9.18
C ASN A 91 -3.24 4.64 -8.23
N ALA A 92 -4.08 4.95 -7.24
CA ALA A 92 -4.60 3.95 -6.31
C ALA A 92 -5.55 2.96 -7.00
N LYS A 93 -6.41 3.43 -7.91
CA LYS A 93 -7.36 2.60 -8.66
C LYS A 93 -6.68 1.67 -9.66
N GLU A 94 -5.56 2.07 -10.27
CA GLU A 94 -4.76 1.21 -11.15
C GLU A 94 -4.27 -0.07 -10.44
N LEU A 95 -4.12 -0.04 -9.13
CA LEU A 95 -3.70 -1.19 -8.33
C LEU A 95 -4.85 -2.05 -7.78
N LEU A 96 -6.11 -1.77 -8.17
CA LEU A 96 -7.26 -2.58 -7.75
C LEU A 96 -7.06 -4.06 -8.11
N GLY A 97 -7.38 -4.94 -7.18
CA GLY A 97 -7.25 -6.38 -7.37
C GLY A 97 -5.86 -6.95 -7.07
N HIS A 98 -4.80 -6.14 -6.97
CA HIS A 98 -3.47 -6.62 -6.56
C HIS A 98 -3.55 -7.34 -5.21
N LYS A 99 -2.79 -8.43 -5.08
CA LYS A 99 -2.84 -9.29 -3.89
C LYS A 99 -2.30 -8.57 -2.65
N TYR A 100 -2.96 -8.82 -1.53
CA TYR A 100 -2.43 -8.47 -0.22
C TYR A 100 -1.41 -9.52 0.24
N VAL A 101 -0.20 -9.09 0.55
CA VAL A 101 0.83 -9.90 1.21
C VAL A 101 1.43 -9.08 2.36
N TRP A 102 1.44 -9.65 3.55
CA TRP A 102 2.02 -8.99 4.73
C TRP A 102 3.49 -8.61 4.50
N GLY A 103 3.84 -7.36 4.77
CA GLY A 103 5.21 -6.85 4.59
C GLY A 103 5.57 -6.43 3.16
N ALA A 104 4.70 -6.67 2.18
CA ALA A 104 4.98 -6.32 0.79
C ALA A 104 4.81 -4.81 0.51
N THR A 105 5.67 -4.29 -0.40
CA THR A 105 5.71 -2.87 -0.78
C THR A 105 5.58 -2.63 -2.29
N GLY A 106 5.19 -3.65 -3.05
CA GLY A 106 5.08 -3.64 -4.51
C GLY A 106 6.29 -4.30 -5.20
N PRO A 107 6.31 -4.31 -6.55
CA PRO A 107 5.26 -3.84 -7.45
C PRO A 107 4.07 -4.82 -7.61
N VAL A 108 4.26 -6.12 -7.32
CA VAL A 108 3.25 -7.16 -7.58
C VAL A 108 2.23 -7.28 -6.44
N ASN A 109 2.69 -7.16 -5.19
CA ASN A 109 1.88 -7.34 -4.00
C ASN A 109 2.09 -6.19 -3.02
N TYR A 110 1.09 -5.94 -2.18
CA TYR A 110 1.15 -4.86 -1.19
C TYR A 110 0.55 -5.29 0.14
N ASP A 111 1.09 -4.76 1.25
CA ASP A 111 0.32 -4.65 2.49
C ASP A 111 -0.36 -3.27 2.58
N CYS A 112 -1.11 -3.00 3.63
CA CYS A 112 -1.88 -1.77 3.77
C CYS A 112 -1.00 -0.50 3.70
N SER A 113 0.08 -0.45 4.46
CA SER A 113 0.97 0.71 4.52
C SER A 113 2.00 0.74 3.38
N GLY A 114 2.34 -0.40 2.79
CA GLY A 114 3.13 -0.48 1.57
C GLY A 114 2.38 0.10 0.38
N PHE A 115 1.09 -0.20 0.27
CA PHE A 115 0.20 0.37 -0.73
C PHE A 115 0.11 1.89 -0.60
N THR A 116 -0.28 2.42 0.56
CA THR A 116 -0.38 3.88 0.76
C THR A 116 0.95 4.58 0.52
N ARG A 117 2.06 4.00 1.02
CA ARG A 117 3.41 4.54 0.78
C ARG A 117 3.74 4.65 -0.70
N LYS A 118 3.41 3.62 -1.51
CA LYS A 118 3.64 3.63 -2.98
C LYS A 118 2.85 4.76 -3.63
N ILE A 119 1.55 4.83 -3.38
CA ILE A 119 0.66 5.82 -4.01
C ILE A 119 1.09 7.25 -3.70
N PHE A 120 1.42 7.54 -2.44
CA PHE A 120 1.86 8.88 -2.07
C PHE A 120 3.27 9.21 -2.58
N ALA A 121 4.16 8.23 -2.70
CA ALA A 121 5.48 8.42 -3.29
C ALA A 121 5.40 8.80 -4.78
N ASP A 122 4.42 8.29 -5.51
CA ASP A 122 4.20 8.61 -6.93
C ASP A 122 3.86 10.10 -7.16
N VAL A 123 3.27 10.75 -6.15
CA VAL A 123 2.98 12.20 -6.17
C VAL A 123 3.99 13.01 -5.32
N GLY A 124 5.17 12.44 -5.04
CA GLY A 124 6.26 13.13 -4.34
C GLY A 124 6.10 13.23 -2.81
N ILE A 125 5.13 12.55 -2.21
CA ILE A 125 4.90 12.56 -0.76
C ILE A 125 5.47 11.30 -0.11
N HIS A 126 6.50 11.42 0.72
CA HIS A 126 7.17 10.29 1.36
C HIS A 126 6.54 9.92 2.71
N LEU A 127 5.91 8.75 2.75
CA LEU A 127 5.32 8.18 3.96
C LEU A 127 6.25 7.15 4.63
N PRO A 128 6.23 7.04 5.98
CA PRO A 128 6.89 5.96 6.70
C PRO A 128 6.41 4.57 6.27
N ARG A 129 7.23 3.53 6.57
CA ARG A 129 6.91 2.15 6.16
C ARG A 129 5.67 1.58 6.83
N VAL A 130 5.47 1.84 8.10
CA VAL A 130 4.40 1.18 8.87
C VAL A 130 3.24 2.13 9.17
N SER A 131 2.02 1.59 9.19
CA SER A 131 0.79 2.38 9.36
C SER A 131 0.76 3.23 10.64
N ARG A 132 1.37 2.79 11.73
CA ARG A 132 1.45 3.55 12.97
C ARG A 132 2.25 4.84 12.84
N ASP A 133 3.35 4.77 12.10
CA ASP A 133 4.22 5.92 11.87
C ASP A 133 3.62 6.85 10.80
N GLN A 134 2.88 6.31 9.83
CA GLN A 134 2.07 7.11 8.91
C GLN A 134 0.99 7.90 9.65
N ALA A 135 0.38 7.32 10.68
CA ALA A 135 -0.65 7.96 11.50
C ALA A 135 -0.15 9.16 12.33
N THR A 136 1.15 9.40 12.37
CA THR A 136 1.74 10.59 13.01
C THR A 136 2.04 11.73 12.03
N LYS A 137 1.86 11.52 10.72
CA LYS A 137 2.21 12.50 9.69
C LYS A 137 1.02 13.35 9.28
N GLY A 138 1.30 14.61 8.94
CA GLY A 138 0.27 15.55 8.48
C GLY A 138 -0.69 16.02 9.58
N GLN A 139 -1.74 16.70 9.14
CA GLN A 139 -2.80 17.25 10.00
C GLN A 139 -3.75 16.15 10.47
N LEU A 140 -4.13 16.16 11.74
CA LEU A 140 -5.19 15.29 12.27
C LEU A 140 -6.54 15.72 11.69
N VAL A 141 -7.34 14.73 11.26
CA VAL A 141 -8.64 14.95 10.65
C VAL A 141 -9.67 14.03 11.29
N SER A 142 -10.80 14.60 11.70
CA SER A 142 -11.94 13.82 12.19
C SER A 142 -12.72 13.18 11.05
N PHE A 143 -13.65 12.25 11.36
CA PHE A 143 -14.44 11.56 10.35
C PHE A 143 -15.23 12.51 9.44
N ASN A 144 -15.83 13.56 10.03
CA ASN A 144 -16.69 14.51 9.30
C ASN A 144 -15.87 15.52 8.45
N GLU A 145 -14.57 15.62 8.67
CA GLU A 145 -13.66 16.52 7.96
C GLU A 145 -12.85 15.81 6.86
N LEU A 146 -13.10 14.50 6.68
CA LEU A 146 -12.40 13.72 5.66
C LEU A 146 -12.62 14.29 4.27
N ARG A 147 -11.52 14.44 3.51
CA ARG A 147 -11.51 14.83 2.10
C ARG A 147 -10.74 13.82 1.27
N LYS A 148 -11.03 13.76 -0.02
CA LYS A 148 -10.27 12.93 -0.97
C LYS A 148 -8.77 13.09 -0.76
N GLY A 149 -8.03 11.99 -0.77
CA GLY A 149 -6.59 11.96 -0.52
C GLY A 149 -6.19 11.88 0.95
N ASP A 150 -7.12 11.99 1.92
CA ASP A 150 -6.77 11.78 3.33
C ASP A 150 -6.45 10.30 3.62
N LEU A 151 -5.45 10.07 4.44
CA LEU A 151 -5.22 8.75 5.01
C LEU A 151 -6.24 8.45 6.10
N VAL A 152 -6.80 7.24 6.11
CA VAL A 152 -7.75 6.77 7.12
C VAL A 152 -7.17 5.59 7.89
N PHE A 153 -7.22 5.67 9.23
CA PHE A 153 -6.57 4.71 10.12
C PHE A 153 -7.58 3.94 10.96
N PHE A 154 -7.27 2.65 11.17
CA PHE A 154 -8.18 1.73 11.82
C PHE A 154 -7.49 0.84 12.87
N ALA A 155 -8.27 0.44 13.90
CA ALA A 155 -7.91 -0.58 14.88
C ALA A 155 -8.55 -1.93 14.51
N THR A 156 -8.11 -2.58 13.43
CA THR A 156 -8.74 -3.81 12.91
C THR A 156 -8.37 -5.08 13.68
N LYS A 157 -7.43 -5.01 14.63
CA LYS A 157 -7.03 -6.16 15.45
C LYS A 157 -7.69 -6.10 16.82
N ARG A 158 -8.56 -7.06 17.15
CA ARG A 158 -9.28 -7.14 18.43
C ARG A 158 -8.37 -7.03 19.66
N ARG A 159 -7.15 -7.56 19.57
CA ARG A 159 -6.14 -7.45 20.66
C ARG A 159 -5.69 -6.01 20.94
N TYR A 160 -5.87 -5.09 19.99
CA TYR A 160 -5.38 -3.72 20.08
C TYR A 160 -6.48 -2.71 19.65
N PRO A 161 -7.54 -2.53 20.47
CA PRO A 161 -8.74 -1.78 20.06
C PRO A 161 -8.50 -0.28 19.81
N ASN A 162 -7.46 0.30 20.43
CA ASN A 162 -7.13 1.72 20.34
C ASN A 162 -5.80 1.98 19.61
N ARG A 163 -5.27 0.97 18.91
CA ARG A 163 -3.98 1.06 18.24
C ARG A 163 -4.13 0.96 16.73
N VAL A 164 -3.49 1.85 16.00
CA VAL A 164 -3.43 1.76 14.54
C VAL A 164 -2.82 0.44 14.10
N THR A 165 -3.60 -0.33 13.36
CA THR A 165 -3.20 -1.63 12.80
C THR A 165 -3.47 -1.73 11.31
N HIS A 166 -4.13 -0.72 10.74
CA HIS A 166 -4.51 -0.69 9.33
C HIS A 166 -4.63 0.74 8.82
N VAL A 167 -4.47 0.92 7.50
CA VAL A 167 -4.55 2.21 6.82
C VAL A 167 -5.15 2.03 5.42
N GLY A 168 -5.88 3.05 4.97
CA GLY A 168 -6.38 3.23 3.62
C GLY A 168 -6.30 4.68 3.17
N ILE A 169 -6.79 4.97 1.97
CA ILE A 169 -6.88 6.31 1.38
C ILE A 169 -8.37 6.62 1.16
N TYR A 170 -8.83 7.75 1.66
CA TYR A 170 -10.21 8.21 1.47
C TYR A 170 -10.40 8.79 0.07
N LEU A 171 -11.48 8.41 -0.60
CA LEU A 171 -11.78 8.80 -1.99
C LEU A 171 -12.97 9.78 -2.11
N GLY A 172 -13.58 10.15 -0.99
CA GLY A 172 -14.83 10.91 -0.98
C GLY A 172 -16.08 10.04 -0.84
N ASP A 173 -17.21 10.64 -0.50
CA ASP A 173 -18.54 10.02 -0.42
C ASP A 173 -18.60 8.74 0.43
N GLY A 174 -17.81 8.70 1.48
CA GLY A 174 -17.67 7.54 2.36
C GLY A 174 -16.83 6.40 1.79
N ASN A 175 -16.28 6.54 0.60
CA ASN A 175 -15.45 5.52 -0.03
C ASN A 175 -13.98 5.63 0.43
N PHE A 176 -13.33 4.48 0.60
CA PHE A 176 -11.88 4.41 0.82
C PHE A 176 -11.29 3.18 0.13
N ILE A 177 -10.08 3.32 -0.38
CA ILE A 177 -9.32 2.24 -1.01
C ILE A 177 -8.22 1.75 -0.07
N HIS A 178 -8.04 0.44 0.01
CA HIS A 178 -7.03 -0.16 0.88
C HIS A 178 -6.59 -1.54 0.42
N ALA A 179 -5.37 -1.95 0.77
CA ALA A 179 -4.94 -3.35 0.63
C ALA A 179 -5.49 -4.15 1.82
N SER A 180 -6.57 -4.90 1.60
CA SER A 180 -7.32 -5.61 2.62
C SER A 180 -6.73 -6.98 2.94
N SER A 181 -6.33 -7.21 4.19
CA SER A 181 -5.91 -8.52 4.66
C SER A 181 -7.08 -9.52 4.75
N GLY A 182 -8.32 -9.03 4.87
CA GLY A 182 -9.53 -9.86 4.93
C GLY A 182 -9.88 -10.48 3.58
N VAL A 183 -10.01 -9.64 2.54
CA VAL A 183 -10.32 -10.13 1.16
C VAL A 183 -9.08 -10.39 0.32
N LYS A 184 -7.88 -10.25 0.90
CA LYS A 184 -6.57 -10.60 0.31
C LYS A 184 -6.22 -9.82 -0.97
N LYS A 185 -6.79 -8.64 -1.16
CA LYS A 185 -6.51 -7.78 -2.33
C LYS A 185 -6.78 -6.31 -2.04
N ILE A 186 -6.35 -5.43 -2.96
CA ILE A 186 -6.68 -4.01 -2.96
C ILE A 186 -8.13 -3.86 -3.42
N VAL A 187 -8.94 -3.16 -2.62
CA VAL A 187 -10.37 -2.98 -2.85
C VAL A 187 -10.83 -1.59 -2.38
N ILE A 188 -11.95 -1.14 -2.94
CA ILE A 188 -12.69 0.01 -2.44
C ILE A 188 -13.83 -0.48 -1.55
N PHE A 189 -13.93 0.08 -0.36
CA PHE A 189 -15.07 -0.11 0.54
C PHE A 189 -15.72 1.24 0.85
N ASN A 190 -17.00 1.18 1.23
CA ASN A 190 -17.74 2.34 1.70
C ASN A 190 -18.07 2.20 3.19
N PHE A 191 -17.86 3.24 3.98
CA PHE A 191 -18.12 3.24 5.42
C PHE A 191 -19.59 2.92 5.76
N ASN A 192 -20.54 3.34 4.92
CA ASN A 192 -21.96 3.07 5.14
C ASN A 192 -22.35 1.61 4.84
N GLN A 193 -21.58 0.92 4.00
CA GLN A 193 -21.79 -0.49 3.65
C GLN A 193 -20.95 -1.45 4.49
N LYS A 194 -19.87 -0.96 5.08
CA LYS A 194 -18.90 -1.74 5.85
C LYS A 194 -18.82 -1.22 7.28
N GLU A 195 -19.88 -1.45 8.05
CA GLU A 195 -19.99 -1.01 9.44
C GLU A 195 -18.77 -1.41 10.30
N TYR A 196 -18.18 -2.57 10.01
CA TYR A 196 -16.93 -3.00 10.65
C TYR A 196 -15.86 -1.91 10.59
N TYR A 197 -15.61 -1.32 9.42
CA TYR A 197 -14.58 -0.29 9.26
C TYR A 197 -15.00 1.04 9.90
N LYS A 198 -16.28 1.40 9.84
CA LYS A 198 -16.82 2.58 10.51
C LYS A 198 -16.61 2.49 12.03
N LYS A 199 -16.91 1.33 12.63
CA LYS A 199 -16.73 1.07 14.07
C LYS A 199 -15.26 1.07 14.51
N HIS A 200 -14.34 0.66 13.63
CA HIS A 200 -12.91 0.55 13.93
C HIS A 200 -12.09 1.72 13.41
N PHE A 201 -12.74 2.74 12.84
CA PHE A 201 -12.08 3.98 12.46
C PHE A 201 -11.56 4.70 13.70
N LEU A 202 -10.32 5.20 13.62
CA LEU A 202 -9.69 5.95 14.70
C LEU A 202 -9.65 7.45 14.36
N TRP A 203 -8.98 7.81 13.28
CA TRP A 203 -8.86 9.18 12.75
C TRP A 203 -8.31 9.17 11.33
N GLY A 204 -8.36 10.33 10.68
CA GLY A 204 -7.68 10.59 9.41
C GLY A 204 -6.42 11.44 9.57
N ARG A 205 -5.58 11.46 8.53
CA ARG A 205 -4.45 12.35 8.40
C ARG A 205 -4.42 12.97 7.00
N ARG A 206 -4.35 14.29 6.94
CA ARG A 206 -4.11 15.05 5.70
C ARG A 206 -2.64 15.35 5.57
N VAL A 207 -2.01 14.73 4.57
CA VAL A 207 -0.57 14.90 4.28
C VAL A 207 -0.34 15.76 3.04
N ILE A 208 -1.38 15.98 2.24
CA ILE A 208 -1.38 16.93 1.13
C ILE A 208 -1.41 18.34 1.72
N ARG A 209 -0.48 19.19 1.32
CA ARG A 209 -0.46 20.60 1.73
C ARG A 209 -1.38 21.38 0.81
N ASP A 210 -2.30 22.16 1.38
CA ASP A 210 -3.08 23.12 0.62
C ASP A 210 -2.13 24.25 0.16
N ASN A 211 -1.75 24.25 -1.12
CA ASN A 211 -0.90 25.31 -1.70
C ASN A 211 -1.64 26.65 -1.86
N SER A 212 -2.81 26.81 -1.25
CA SER A 212 -3.62 28.02 -1.32
C SER A 212 -2.97 29.28 -0.70
N HIS A 213 -1.82 29.13 -0.02
CA HIS A 213 -1.11 30.27 0.60
C HIS A 213 0.12 30.77 -0.17
N VAL A 214 0.45 30.21 -1.34
CA VAL A 214 1.62 30.68 -2.12
C VAL A 214 1.27 31.84 -3.07
N ALA A 215 0.00 32.12 -3.31
CA ALA A 215 -0.45 33.16 -4.25
C ALA A 215 -0.59 34.56 -3.64
N SER A 216 -0.25 34.78 -2.37
CA SER A 216 -0.43 36.06 -1.69
C SER A 216 0.87 36.81 -1.34
N ALA A 217 2.00 36.39 -1.90
CA ALA A 217 3.32 37.02 -1.62
C ALA A 217 4.08 37.36 -2.92
N ILE A 218 3.43 38.08 -3.85
CA ILE A 218 4.08 38.80 -4.94
C ILE A 218 3.45 40.17 -5.04
#